data_be54e1e8475964e6a98db910ad9c1d41
#
_entry.id   be54e1e8475964e6a98db910ad9c1d41
#
_cell.length_a   1.000
_cell.length_b   1.000
_cell.length_c   1.000
_cell.angle_alpha   90.00
_cell.angle_beta   90.00
_cell.angle_gamma   90.00
#
_symmetry.space_group_name_H-M   'P 1'
#
loop_
_entity.id
_entity.type
_entity.pdbx_description
1 polymer ?
#
loop_
_entity_poly.entity_id
_entity_poly.type
_entity_poly.pdbx_seq_one_letter_code
_entity_poly.pdbx_strand_id
1 'polypeptide(L)'
;MSATESIVVAVDGSEAASNAVVWAARSAAAHRRHLHIVTAVHIPAFYYSEPYLARSFQDELHDTARSRLDSAEVLAKQSVEDLASIEITTEQIDGRPAPTLIELSKQAWMVVLGSHGHGEITGLVVGSVTAAVAAHAQCPVAVIRGRTLDGRPPTEGPIVVGVDGSESCKPAVEAAFTEAAMRDATLIAVNVWSDVSVQPSLGATPDDPHWSRIQTGEEVVLAERLAGWQERYPDVTVERVVARDRPVRVLSEYAEQAQLIVVGTRGRGGFRGMLLGSTSRAMLHTADCPVLIVPSGTAD
;
A
#
# COMPACT_ATOMS: atom_id res chain seq x y z
N MET A 1 1.11 8.12 -24.66
CA MET A 1 2.09 7.95 -23.56
C MET A 1 1.85 6.58 -22.95
N SER A 2 2.90 5.88 -22.55
CA SER A 2 2.76 4.49 -22.08
C SER A 2 2.10 4.45 -20.70
N ALA A 3 1.09 3.59 -20.51
CA ALA A 3 0.39 3.40 -19.23
C ALA A 3 1.31 2.95 -18.07
N THR A 4 2.52 2.49 -18.37
CA THR A 4 3.55 2.07 -17.41
C THR A 4 4.11 3.21 -16.55
N GLU A 5 3.62 4.45 -16.73
CA GLU A 5 4.12 5.63 -16.04
C GLU A 5 3.09 6.28 -15.10
N SER A 6 1.86 5.79 -15.05
CA SER A 6 0.79 6.43 -14.30
C SER A 6 0.60 5.86 -12.89
N ILE A 7 0.19 6.72 -11.97
CA ILE A 7 -0.43 6.31 -10.71
C ILE A 7 -1.93 6.18 -10.97
N VAL A 8 -2.48 4.99 -10.78
CA VAL A 8 -3.92 4.72 -10.93
C VAL A 8 -4.59 4.83 -9.58
N VAL A 9 -5.63 5.65 -9.45
CA VAL A 9 -6.46 5.69 -8.24
C VAL A 9 -7.89 5.29 -8.55
N ALA A 10 -8.45 4.38 -7.77
CA ALA A 10 -9.82 3.93 -7.94
C ALA A 10 -10.78 4.65 -7.00
N VAL A 11 -11.92 5.10 -7.56
CA VAL A 11 -12.94 5.83 -6.80
C VAL A 11 -14.30 5.14 -6.89
N ASP A 12 -14.99 5.06 -5.75
CA ASP A 12 -16.35 4.56 -5.62
C ASP A 12 -17.31 5.61 -5.03
N GLY A 13 -16.78 6.79 -4.71
CA GLY A 13 -17.50 7.90 -4.08
C GLY A 13 -17.48 7.86 -2.54
N SER A 14 -16.75 6.93 -1.92
CA SER A 14 -16.56 6.91 -0.46
C SER A 14 -15.56 8.00 0.00
N GLU A 15 -15.59 8.32 1.29
CA GLU A 15 -14.62 9.21 1.92
C GLU A 15 -13.20 8.63 1.84
N ALA A 16 -13.06 7.31 2.04
CA ALA A 16 -11.78 6.62 1.90
C ALA A 16 -11.20 6.74 0.48
N ALA A 17 -12.05 6.67 -0.55
CA ALA A 17 -11.64 6.91 -1.94
C ALA A 17 -11.23 8.37 -2.16
N SER A 18 -11.92 9.33 -1.54
CA SER A 18 -11.54 10.75 -1.61
C SER A 18 -10.17 11.00 -0.98
N ASN A 19 -9.89 10.41 0.18
CA ASN A 19 -8.56 10.44 0.80
C ASN A 19 -7.49 9.78 -0.09
N ALA A 20 -7.84 8.70 -0.77
CA ALA A 20 -6.95 8.03 -1.73
C ALA A 20 -6.62 8.94 -2.92
N VAL A 21 -7.58 9.71 -3.45
CA VAL A 21 -7.37 10.69 -4.53
C VAL A 21 -6.39 11.77 -4.09
N VAL A 22 -6.57 12.37 -2.90
CA VAL A 22 -5.65 13.39 -2.36
C VAL A 22 -4.23 12.84 -2.24
N TRP A 23 -4.09 11.66 -1.66
CA TRP A 23 -2.78 11.01 -1.50
C TRP A 23 -2.14 10.70 -2.85
N ALA A 24 -2.92 10.11 -3.80
CA ALA A 24 -2.43 9.76 -5.12
C ALA A 24 -2.00 10.98 -5.94
N ALA A 25 -2.74 12.08 -5.89
CA ALA A 25 -2.41 13.32 -6.57
C ALA A 25 -1.08 13.91 -6.06
N ARG A 26 -0.90 13.98 -4.75
CA ARG A 26 0.36 14.44 -4.14
C ARG A 26 1.53 13.51 -4.46
N SER A 27 1.29 12.21 -4.44
CA SER A 27 2.30 11.22 -4.83
C SER A 27 2.67 11.35 -6.32
N ALA A 28 1.69 11.56 -7.19
CA ALA A 28 1.92 11.80 -8.62
C ALA A 28 2.76 13.07 -8.86
N ALA A 29 2.49 14.14 -8.13
CA ALA A 29 3.28 15.38 -8.21
C ALA A 29 4.73 15.15 -7.73
N ALA A 30 4.92 14.47 -6.59
CA ALA A 30 6.25 14.17 -6.05
C ALA A 30 7.08 13.30 -6.99
N HIS A 31 6.46 12.27 -7.57
CA HIS A 31 7.13 11.34 -8.50
C HIS A 31 7.12 11.82 -9.97
N ARG A 32 6.56 13.01 -10.27
CA ARG A 32 6.41 13.57 -11.62
C ARG A 32 5.76 12.58 -12.58
N ARG A 33 4.67 11.97 -12.13
CA ARG A 33 3.91 10.98 -12.89
C ARG A 33 2.52 11.47 -13.22
N HIS A 34 1.94 10.86 -14.23
CA HIS A 34 0.55 11.04 -14.60
C HIS A 34 -0.38 10.41 -13.55
N LEU A 35 -1.48 11.10 -13.20
CA LEU A 35 -2.55 10.56 -12.37
C LEU A 35 -3.72 10.08 -13.24
N HIS A 36 -4.07 8.82 -13.10
CA HIS A 36 -5.21 8.22 -13.79
C HIS A 36 -6.28 7.84 -12.77
N ILE A 37 -7.40 8.56 -12.76
CA ILE A 37 -8.53 8.34 -11.84
C ILE A 37 -9.53 7.44 -12.53
N VAL A 38 -9.85 6.28 -11.93
CA VAL A 38 -10.74 5.30 -12.53
C VAL A 38 -11.92 4.96 -11.64
N THR A 39 -13.08 4.72 -12.25
CA THR A 39 -14.22 4.11 -11.58
C THR A 39 -14.72 2.92 -12.37
N ALA A 40 -15.01 1.81 -11.69
CA ALA A 40 -15.54 0.61 -12.32
C ALA A 40 -17.05 0.54 -12.16
N VAL A 41 -17.75 0.32 -13.27
CA VAL A 41 -19.21 0.15 -13.31
C VAL A 41 -19.52 -1.30 -13.57
N HIS A 42 -20.20 -1.96 -12.63
CA HIS A 42 -20.61 -3.35 -12.79
C HIS A 42 -22.12 -3.47 -12.76
N ILE A 43 -22.66 -3.97 -13.87
CA ILE A 43 -24.09 -4.24 -14.03
C ILE A 43 -24.33 -5.72 -13.72
N PRO A 44 -25.10 -6.04 -12.66
CA PRO A 44 -25.41 -7.42 -12.34
C PRO A 44 -26.19 -8.11 -13.45
N ALA A 45 -25.86 -9.38 -13.72
CA ALA A 45 -26.39 -10.14 -14.85
C ALA A 45 -27.93 -10.25 -14.90
N PHE A 46 -28.62 -10.18 -13.74
CA PHE A 46 -30.07 -10.30 -13.68
C PHE A 46 -30.80 -9.10 -14.34
N TYR A 47 -30.19 -7.93 -14.44
CA TYR A 47 -30.78 -6.78 -15.14
C TYR A 47 -30.90 -6.98 -16.65
N TYR A 48 -30.13 -7.91 -17.24
CA TYR A 48 -30.21 -8.18 -18.68
C TYR A 48 -31.48 -8.95 -19.06
N SER A 49 -32.22 -9.50 -18.09
CA SER A 49 -33.51 -10.17 -18.35
C SER A 49 -34.70 -9.22 -18.58
N GLU A 50 -34.57 -7.94 -18.20
CA GLU A 50 -35.59 -6.90 -18.31
C GLU A 50 -35.06 -5.68 -19.09
N PRO A 51 -35.14 -5.66 -20.43
CA PRO A 51 -34.40 -4.68 -21.26
C PRO A 51 -34.73 -3.22 -21.01
N TYR A 52 -35.95 -2.91 -20.56
CA TYR A 52 -36.34 -1.52 -20.29
C TYR A 52 -35.78 -1.00 -18.95
N LEU A 53 -35.87 -1.80 -17.89
CA LEU A 53 -35.30 -1.50 -16.60
C LEU A 53 -33.77 -1.49 -16.66
N ALA A 54 -33.19 -2.36 -17.51
CA ALA A 54 -31.76 -2.42 -17.72
C ALA A 54 -31.18 -1.10 -18.25
N ARG A 55 -31.85 -0.46 -19.23
CA ARG A 55 -31.33 0.80 -19.82
C ARG A 55 -31.36 1.97 -18.83
N SER A 56 -32.50 2.24 -18.17
CA SER A 56 -32.59 3.33 -17.22
C SER A 56 -31.63 3.16 -16.04
N PHE A 57 -31.43 1.93 -15.57
CA PHE A 57 -30.50 1.62 -14.51
C PHE A 57 -29.03 1.76 -14.97
N GLN A 58 -28.73 1.36 -16.21
CA GLN A 58 -27.41 1.58 -16.80
C GLN A 58 -27.08 3.06 -16.89
N ASP A 59 -28.00 3.87 -17.43
CA ASP A 59 -27.82 5.32 -17.57
C ASP A 59 -27.57 5.98 -16.19
N GLU A 60 -28.32 5.60 -15.16
CA GLU A 60 -28.14 6.09 -13.80
C GLU A 60 -26.78 5.70 -13.20
N LEU A 61 -26.32 4.44 -13.41
CA LEU A 61 -25.00 4.00 -12.97
C LEU A 61 -23.88 4.78 -13.67
N HIS A 62 -23.99 4.99 -14.97
CA HIS A 62 -23.02 5.74 -15.76
C HIS A 62 -22.97 7.23 -15.36
N ASP A 63 -24.12 7.84 -15.11
CA ASP A 63 -24.20 9.22 -14.65
C ASP A 63 -23.61 9.37 -13.23
N THR A 64 -23.90 8.42 -12.34
CA THR A 64 -23.30 8.38 -11.01
C THR A 64 -21.77 8.21 -11.09
N ALA A 65 -21.28 7.34 -11.96
CA ALA A 65 -19.85 7.11 -12.16
C ALA A 65 -19.16 8.38 -12.70
N ARG A 66 -19.79 9.07 -13.66
CA ARG A 66 -19.29 10.34 -14.21
C ARG A 66 -19.20 11.42 -13.12
N SER A 67 -20.25 11.58 -12.31
CA SER A 67 -20.26 12.54 -11.20
C SER A 67 -19.16 12.26 -10.16
N ARG A 68 -18.87 10.98 -9.89
CA ARG A 68 -17.75 10.57 -9.00
C ARG A 68 -16.40 10.94 -9.59
N LEU A 69 -16.19 10.71 -10.89
CA LEU A 69 -14.97 11.09 -11.59
C LEU A 69 -14.76 12.60 -11.63
N ASP A 70 -15.79 13.36 -11.94
CA ASP A 70 -15.73 14.83 -11.96
C ASP A 70 -15.36 15.40 -10.58
N SER A 71 -15.99 14.87 -9.51
CA SER A 71 -15.68 15.26 -8.14
C SER A 71 -14.25 14.90 -7.74
N ALA A 72 -13.78 13.72 -8.12
CA ALA A 72 -12.43 13.25 -7.85
C ALA A 72 -11.37 14.07 -8.61
N GLU A 73 -11.64 14.44 -9.87
CA GLU A 73 -10.75 15.27 -10.66
C GLU A 73 -10.58 16.67 -10.05
N VAL A 74 -11.69 17.29 -9.62
CA VAL A 74 -11.65 18.59 -8.92
C VAL A 74 -10.83 18.49 -7.65
N LEU A 75 -11.06 17.45 -6.84
CA LEU A 75 -10.33 17.21 -5.60
C LEU A 75 -8.83 16.98 -5.85
N ALA A 76 -8.48 16.21 -6.88
CA ALA A 76 -7.10 15.98 -7.26
C ALA A 76 -6.39 17.28 -7.67
N LYS A 77 -7.01 18.11 -8.52
CA LYS A 77 -6.48 19.41 -8.94
C LYS A 77 -6.24 20.33 -7.75
N GLN A 78 -7.20 20.46 -6.85
CA GLN A 78 -7.08 21.26 -5.61
C GLN A 78 -5.94 20.77 -4.71
N SER A 79 -5.71 19.45 -4.66
CA SER A 79 -4.70 18.86 -3.79
C SER A 79 -3.26 19.13 -4.21
N VAL A 80 -3.05 19.62 -5.44
CA VAL A 80 -1.73 19.87 -6.04
C VAL A 80 -1.58 21.31 -6.56
N GLU A 81 -2.47 22.23 -6.21
CA GLU A 81 -2.39 23.63 -6.66
C GLU A 81 -1.04 24.28 -6.35
N ASP A 82 -0.46 23.98 -5.20
CA ASP A 82 0.83 24.50 -4.73
C ASP A 82 2.03 23.60 -5.12
N LEU A 83 1.81 22.55 -5.91
CA LEU A 83 2.81 21.57 -6.28
C LEU A 83 3.12 21.62 -7.79
N ALA A 84 4.00 20.70 -8.23
CA ALA A 84 4.28 20.56 -9.66
C ALA A 84 3.04 20.15 -10.44
N SER A 85 2.83 20.78 -11.60
CA SER A 85 1.73 20.44 -12.52
C SER A 85 1.86 18.99 -12.98
N ILE A 86 0.78 18.23 -12.86
CA ILE A 86 0.69 16.84 -13.33
C ILE A 86 -0.45 16.72 -14.34
N GLU A 87 -0.32 15.77 -15.25
CA GLU A 87 -1.43 15.38 -16.12
C GLU A 87 -2.42 14.51 -15.34
N ILE A 88 -3.70 14.85 -15.37
CA ILE A 88 -4.78 14.11 -14.71
C ILE A 88 -5.77 13.67 -15.77
N THR A 89 -6.04 12.37 -15.82
CA THR A 89 -7.08 11.79 -16.68
C THR A 89 -8.08 11.00 -15.87
N THR A 90 -9.30 10.91 -16.38
CA THR A 90 -10.39 10.16 -15.76
C THR A 90 -10.90 9.11 -16.72
N GLU A 91 -11.25 7.92 -16.23
CA GLU A 91 -11.80 6.85 -17.04
C GLU A 91 -12.88 6.08 -16.27
N GLN A 92 -14.00 5.86 -16.95
CA GLN A 92 -15.02 4.94 -16.50
C GLN A 92 -14.84 3.61 -17.23
N ILE A 93 -14.76 2.50 -16.50
CA ILE A 93 -14.49 1.18 -17.05
C ILE A 93 -15.65 0.23 -16.70
N ASP A 94 -16.24 -0.40 -17.72
CA ASP A 94 -17.26 -1.39 -17.49
C ASP A 94 -16.64 -2.71 -17.03
N GLY A 95 -17.04 -3.17 -15.85
CA GLY A 95 -16.52 -4.41 -15.29
C GLY A 95 -16.57 -4.49 -13.76
N ARG A 96 -16.18 -5.64 -13.24
CA ARG A 96 -16.03 -5.82 -11.79
C ARG A 96 -14.80 -5.09 -11.30
N PRO A 97 -14.88 -4.29 -10.19
CA PRO A 97 -13.77 -3.44 -9.73
C PRO A 97 -12.44 -4.19 -9.54
N ALA A 98 -12.42 -5.28 -8.80
CA ALA A 98 -11.17 -5.97 -8.48
C ALA A 98 -10.46 -6.55 -9.72
N PRO A 99 -11.09 -7.33 -10.61
CA PRO A 99 -10.45 -7.79 -11.85
C PRO A 99 -9.96 -6.65 -12.74
N THR A 100 -10.75 -5.57 -12.89
CA THR A 100 -10.38 -4.40 -13.68
C THR A 100 -9.10 -3.75 -13.16
N LEU A 101 -9.02 -3.51 -11.84
CA LEU A 101 -7.85 -2.88 -11.22
C LEU A 101 -6.60 -3.78 -11.24
N ILE A 102 -6.79 -5.10 -11.11
CA ILE A 102 -5.70 -6.06 -11.27
C ILE A 102 -5.16 -6.04 -12.70
N GLU A 103 -6.03 -5.91 -13.70
CA GLU A 103 -5.58 -5.79 -15.10
C GLU A 103 -4.82 -4.47 -15.33
N LEU A 104 -5.34 -3.33 -14.83
CA LEU A 104 -4.67 -2.04 -14.90
C LEU A 104 -3.31 -2.05 -14.21
N SER A 105 -3.15 -2.82 -13.12
CA SER A 105 -1.89 -2.92 -12.37
C SER A 105 -0.73 -3.48 -13.19
N LYS A 106 -0.99 -4.17 -14.31
CA LYS A 106 0.06 -4.68 -15.20
C LYS A 106 0.82 -3.59 -15.93
N GLN A 107 0.22 -2.41 -16.05
CA GLN A 107 0.77 -1.28 -16.78
C GLN A 107 0.93 -0.03 -15.91
N ALA A 108 0.34 -0.01 -14.72
CA ALA A 108 0.47 1.10 -13.78
C ALA A 108 1.83 1.06 -13.06
N TRP A 109 2.34 2.23 -12.72
CA TRP A 109 3.47 2.35 -11.80
C TRP A 109 3.06 2.01 -10.37
N MET A 110 1.86 2.43 -9.95
CA MET A 110 1.25 2.15 -8.65
C MET A 110 -0.28 2.17 -8.78
N VAL A 111 -0.96 1.36 -8.00
CA VAL A 111 -2.42 1.46 -7.78
C VAL A 111 -2.68 1.98 -6.38
N VAL A 112 -3.57 2.97 -6.26
CA VAL A 112 -3.95 3.60 -4.99
C VAL A 112 -5.42 3.34 -4.71
N LEU A 113 -5.73 2.91 -3.50
CA LEU A 113 -7.08 2.54 -3.06
C LEU A 113 -7.38 3.09 -1.67
N GLY A 114 -8.63 3.41 -1.40
CA GLY A 114 -9.11 3.54 -0.02
C GLY A 114 -9.13 2.20 0.71
N SER A 115 -9.05 2.22 2.01
CA SER A 115 -9.06 0.99 2.83
C SER A 115 -10.41 0.26 2.78
N HIS A 116 -11.51 0.98 2.58
CA HIS A 116 -12.88 0.46 2.48
C HIS A 116 -13.69 1.28 1.49
N GLY A 117 -14.84 0.76 1.05
CA GLY A 117 -15.74 1.41 0.11
C GLY A 117 -17.11 1.74 0.71
N HIS A 118 -18.07 2.11 -0.16
CA HIS A 118 -19.44 2.32 0.23
C HIS A 118 -20.07 1.05 0.83
N GLY A 119 -20.62 1.16 2.04
CA GLY A 119 -21.43 0.11 2.68
C GLY A 119 -20.70 -0.74 3.71
N GLU A 120 -19.45 -0.51 4.00
CA GLU A 120 -18.72 -1.21 5.05
C GLU A 120 -18.71 -0.39 6.35
N ILE A 121 -18.89 -1.12 7.48
CA ILE A 121 -18.89 -0.53 8.82
C ILE A 121 -17.53 0.11 9.09
N THR A 122 -17.56 1.36 9.50
CA THR A 122 -16.36 2.15 9.82
C THR A 122 -15.47 1.45 10.83
N GLY A 123 -14.23 1.20 10.48
CA GLY A 123 -13.20 0.99 11.50
C GLY A 123 -12.03 0.08 11.11
N LEU A 124 -12.16 -1.20 11.06
CA LEU A 124 -11.02 -2.15 11.05
C LEU A 124 -11.03 -3.10 9.85
N VAL A 125 -12.03 -3.04 8.99
CA VAL A 125 -12.20 -4.01 7.90
C VAL A 125 -11.68 -3.43 6.59
N VAL A 126 -10.77 -4.13 5.95
CA VAL A 126 -10.31 -3.81 4.58
C VAL A 126 -11.36 -4.30 3.59
N GLY A 127 -11.72 -3.47 2.63
CA GLY A 127 -12.69 -3.79 1.59
C GLY A 127 -12.24 -4.98 0.72
N SER A 128 -13.22 -5.73 0.22
CA SER A 128 -12.96 -6.93 -0.59
C SER A 128 -12.19 -6.61 -1.89
N VAL A 129 -12.46 -5.46 -2.52
CA VAL A 129 -11.72 -4.99 -3.70
C VAL A 129 -10.27 -4.69 -3.33
N THR A 130 -10.05 -3.91 -2.27
CA THR A 130 -8.73 -3.54 -1.78
C THR A 130 -7.90 -4.76 -1.40
N ALA A 131 -8.48 -5.71 -0.68
CA ALA A 131 -7.81 -6.96 -0.31
C ALA A 131 -7.43 -7.80 -1.55
N ALA A 132 -8.32 -7.89 -2.53
CA ALA A 132 -8.06 -8.63 -3.78
C ALA A 132 -6.97 -7.97 -4.62
N VAL A 133 -7.00 -6.65 -4.78
CA VAL A 133 -5.98 -5.91 -5.55
C VAL A 133 -4.63 -5.98 -4.84
N ALA A 134 -4.55 -5.77 -3.52
CA ALA A 134 -3.32 -5.90 -2.76
C ALA A 134 -2.66 -7.30 -2.86
N ALA A 135 -3.48 -8.35 -3.06
CA ALA A 135 -2.99 -9.71 -3.19
C ALA A 135 -2.54 -10.08 -4.62
N HIS A 136 -3.12 -9.46 -5.66
CA HIS A 136 -2.97 -9.93 -7.04
C HIS A 136 -2.38 -8.90 -8.01
N ALA A 137 -2.23 -7.64 -7.60
CA ALA A 137 -1.64 -6.61 -8.43
C ALA A 137 -0.18 -6.92 -8.81
N GLN A 138 0.24 -6.45 -9.98
CA GLN A 138 1.59 -6.64 -10.51
C GLN A 138 2.49 -5.40 -10.32
N CYS A 139 1.94 -4.31 -9.81
CA CYS A 139 2.67 -3.12 -9.37
C CYS A 139 2.45 -2.87 -7.86
N PRO A 140 3.19 -1.95 -7.23
CA PRO A 140 2.93 -1.52 -5.86
C PRO A 140 1.47 -1.06 -5.67
N VAL A 141 0.89 -1.40 -4.51
CA VAL A 141 -0.47 -1.01 -4.13
C VAL A 141 -0.41 -0.21 -2.84
N ALA A 142 -0.81 1.06 -2.92
CA ALA A 142 -0.98 1.92 -1.77
C ALA A 142 -2.42 1.84 -1.27
N VAL A 143 -2.60 1.41 -0.03
CA VAL A 143 -3.90 1.39 0.64
C VAL A 143 -3.95 2.53 1.62
N ILE A 144 -4.80 3.51 1.32
CA ILE A 144 -4.88 4.75 2.09
C ILE A 144 -5.83 4.56 3.25
N ARG A 145 -5.25 4.71 4.42
CA ARG A 145 -5.89 4.59 5.71
C ARG A 145 -5.15 5.45 6.72
N GLY A 146 -5.58 5.45 7.94
CA GLY A 146 -4.99 6.23 9.00
C GLY A 146 -5.98 7.26 9.52
N ARG A 147 -5.79 7.62 10.79
CA ARG A 147 -6.72 8.46 11.53
C ARG A 147 -5.94 9.56 12.22
N THR A 148 -5.70 10.61 11.49
CA THR A 148 -5.49 11.89 12.17
C THR A 148 -6.82 12.37 12.77
N LEU A 149 -6.76 13.33 13.68
CA LEU A 149 -7.96 13.86 14.36
C LEU A 149 -9.01 14.43 13.37
N ASP A 150 -8.57 14.80 12.17
CA ASP A 150 -9.40 15.30 11.07
C ASP A 150 -9.83 14.23 10.06
N GLY A 151 -9.56 12.95 10.34
CA GLY A 151 -9.93 11.82 9.48
C GLY A 151 -9.07 11.62 8.24
N ARG A 152 -8.01 12.43 8.06
CA ARG A 152 -7.10 12.35 6.91
C ARG A 152 -5.92 11.42 7.20
N PRO A 153 -5.29 10.82 6.18
CA PRO A 153 -4.07 10.06 6.38
C PRO A 153 -2.93 10.99 6.83
N PRO A 154 -2.00 10.51 7.69
CA PRO A 154 -0.85 11.29 8.12
C PRO A 154 0.03 11.65 6.90
N THR A 155 0.56 12.87 6.90
CA THR A 155 1.45 13.40 5.85
C THR A 155 2.85 13.69 6.34
N GLU A 156 3.09 13.57 7.63
CA GLU A 156 4.37 13.79 8.31
C GLU A 156 4.76 12.56 9.11
N GLY A 157 6.03 12.44 9.44
CA GLY A 157 6.58 11.30 10.16
C GLY A 157 7.52 10.44 9.31
N PRO A 158 8.11 9.39 9.88
CA PRO A 158 9.02 8.52 9.16
C PRO A 158 8.32 7.65 8.12
N ILE A 159 9.10 7.13 7.17
CA ILE A 159 8.73 5.97 6.35
C ILE A 159 9.22 4.73 7.09
N VAL A 160 8.37 3.76 7.28
CA VAL A 160 8.73 2.50 7.95
C VAL A 160 8.78 1.38 6.92
N VAL A 161 9.82 0.54 6.92
CA VAL A 161 9.88 -0.65 6.06
C VAL A 161 10.10 -1.91 6.88
N GLY A 162 9.26 -2.92 6.66
CA GLY A 162 9.46 -4.26 7.20
C GLY A 162 10.46 -5.04 6.35
N VAL A 163 11.59 -5.43 6.95
CA VAL A 163 12.67 -6.19 6.31
C VAL A 163 12.78 -7.55 6.97
N ASP A 164 12.51 -8.62 6.24
CA ASP A 164 12.60 -9.98 6.76
C ASP A 164 13.91 -10.70 6.40
N GLY A 165 14.82 -10.02 5.71
CA GLY A 165 16.11 -10.57 5.29
C GLY A 165 16.06 -11.52 4.09
N SER A 166 14.89 -11.77 3.49
CA SER A 166 14.79 -12.53 2.24
C SER A 166 15.17 -11.68 1.02
N GLU A 167 15.50 -12.29 -0.11
CA GLU A 167 15.70 -11.58 -1.37
C GLU A 167 14.40 -10.92 -1.86
N SER A 168 13.25 -11.49 -1.51
CA SER A 168 11.94 -10.98 -1.90
C SER A 168 11.57 -9.64 -1.26
N CYS A 169 12.28 -9.20 -0.20
CA CYS A 169 12.05 -7.89 0.41
C CYS A 169 12.76 -6.73 -0.34
N LYS A 170 13.68 -7.02 -1.26
CA LYS A 170 14.48 -6.01 -1.97
C LYS A 170 13.62 -4.94 -2.68
N PRO A 171 12.55 -5.28 -3.42
CA PRO A 171 11.69 -4.25 -4.02
C PRO A 171 10.98 -3.35 -2.99
N ALA A 172 10.62 -3.91 -1.82
CA ALA A 172 10.02 -3.12 -0.75
C ALA A 172 11.02 -2.15 -0.11
N VAL A 173 12.28 -2.57 0.06
CA VAL A 173 13.36 -1.70 0.54
C VAL A 173 13.61 -0.57 -0.48
N GLU A 174 13.69 -0.88 -1.79
CA GLU A 174 13.84 0.13 -2.85
C GLU A 174 12.70 1.16 -2.82
N ALA A 175 11.46 0.69 -2.76
CA ALA A 175 10.30 1.57 -2.69
C ALA A 175 10.34 2.47 -1.44
N ALA A 176 10.74 1.93 -0.28
CA ALA A 176 10.84 2.68 0.96
C ALA A 176 11.92 3.79 0.90
N PHE A 177 13.08 3.52 0.32
CA PHE A 177 14.10 4.55 0.09
C PHE A 177 13.61 5.63 -0.89
N THR A 178 12.92 5.23 -1.95
CA THR A 178 12.32 6.15 -2.91
C THR A 178 11.29 7.07 -2.25
N GLU A 179 10.38 6.50 -1.46
CA GLU A 179 9.36 7.28 -0.73
C GLU A 179 9.99 8.20 0.33
N ALA A 180 11.02 7.74 1.06
CA ALA A 180 11.72 8.54 2.05
C ALA A 180 12.43 9.74 1.39
N ALA A 181 13.13 9.52 0.29
CA ALA A 181 13.80 10.58 -0.47
C ALA A 181 12.81 11.61 -1.04
N MET A 182 11.67 11.16 -1.60
CA MET A 182 10.66 12.06 -2.17
C MET A 182 9.92 12.89 -1.13
N ARG A 183 9.87 12.43 0.12
CA ARG A 183 9.13 13.07 1.22
C ARG A 183 10.05 13.79 2.20
N ASP A 184 11.37 13.79 1.97
CA ASP A 184 12.39 14.30 2.90
C ASP A 184 12.20 13.73 4.31
N ALA A 185 11.99 12.41 4.39
CA ALA A 185 11.62 11.71 5.62
C ALA A 185 12.70 10.72 6.07
N THR A 186 12.80 10.52 7.37
CA THR A 186 13.63 9.44 7.94
C THR A 186 13.06 8.08 7.54
N LEU A 187 13.91 7.15 7.12
CA LEU A 187 13.57 5.76 6.88
C LEU A 187 13.89 4.91 8.10
N ILE A 188 12.87 4.28 8.70
CA ILE A 188 13.04 3.30 9.77
C ILE A 188 12.94 1.90 9.17
N ALA A 189 14.06 1.19 9.11
CA ALA A 189 14.13 -0.18 8.63
C ALA A 189 14.01 -1.16 9.79
N VAL A 190 12.92 -1.91 9.83
CA VAL A 190 12.55 -2.78 10.95
C VAL A 190 12.69 -4.24 10.56
N ASN A 191 13.61 -4.94 11.20
CA ASN A 191 13.70 -6.41 11.15
C ASN A 191 13.14 -6.98 12.45
N VAL A 192 12.14 -7.85 12.32
CA VAL A 192 11.56 -8.53 13.48
C VAL A 192 11.77 -10.02 13.34
N TRP A 193 12.46 -10.58 14.31
CA TRP A 193 12.62 -12.01 14.41
C TRP A 193 11.82 -12.56 15.58
N SER A 194 11.05 -13.62 15.34
CA SER A 194 10.29 -14.30 16.37
C SER A 194 10.82 -15.70 16.58
N ASP A 195 10.96 -16.04 17.85
CA ASP A 195 11.36 -17.38 18.24
C ASP A 195 10.13 -18.28 18.46
N VAL A 196 9.41 -18.52 17.36
CA VAL A 196 8.32 -19.52 17.40
C VAL A 196 8.85 -20.95 17.44
N SER A 197 10.14 -21.13 17.09
CA SER A 197 10.78 -22.44 16.97
C SER A 197 11.47 -22.90 18.26
N VAL A 198 11.81 -22.00 19.18
CA VAL A 198 12.40 -22.40 20.46
C VAL A 198 11.29 -22.54 21.49
N GLN A 199 10.92 -23.79 21.73
CA GLN A 199 9.91 -24.11 22.74
C GLN A 199 10.30 -23.51 24.11
N PRO A 200 9.33 -23.06 24.91
CA PRO A 200 9.52 -22.55 26.29
C PRO A 200 10.21 -23.57 27.22
N SER A 201 10.38 -24.80 26.74
CA SER A 201 10.93 -25.92 27.50
C SER A 201 12.42 -25.84 27.81
N LEU A 202 13.18 -24.88 27.25
CA LEU A 202 14.63 -24.76 27.52
C LEU A 202 14.99 -23.73 28.58
N GLY A 203 14.04 -23.12 29.30
CA GLY A 203 14.34 -22.24 30.43
C GLY A 203 15.21 -21.04 30.10
N ALA A 204 15.24 -20.60 28.84
CA ALA A 204 16.04 -19.48 28.41
C ALA A 204 15.52 -18.17 29.05
N THR A 205 16.39 -17.53 29.81
CA THR A 205 16.10 -16.21 30.39
C THR A 205 16.25 -15.11 29.33
N PRO A 206 15.66 -13.91 29.51
CA PRO A 206 15.84 -12.79 28.60
C PRO A 206 17.30 -12.43 28.32
N ASP A 207 18.19 -12.69 29.27
CA ASP A 207 19.63 -12.36 29.22
C ASP A 207 20.52 -13.52 28.74
N ASP A 208 19.96 -14.59 28.14
CA ASP A 208 20.73 -15.71 27.64
C ASP A 208 21.67 -15.26 26.50
N PRO A 209 22.99 -15.58 26.57
CA PRO A 209 23.97 -15.25 25.51
C PRO A 209 23.59 -15.78 24.13
N HIS A 210 22.71 -16.76 24.03
CA HIS A 210 22.19 -17.27 22.77
C HIS A 210 21.38 -16.19 22.01
N TRP A 211 20.59 -15.39 22.73
CA TRP A 211 19.77 -14.33 22.15
C TRP A 211 20.61 -13.20 21.58
N SER A 212 21.67 -12.80 22.26
CA SER A 212 22.58 -11.74 21.78
C SER A 212 23.28 -12.14 20.48
N ARG A 213 23.60 -13.41 20.29
CA ARG A 213 24.18 -13.92 19.03
C ARG A 213 23.18 -13.86 17.88
N ILE A 214 21.92 -14.24 18.13
CA ILE A 214 20.85 -14.16 17.12
C ILE A 214 20.60 -12.72 16.73
N GLN A 215 20.48 -11.83 17.73
CA GLN A 215 20.29 -10.39 17.49
C GLN A 215 21.42 -9.81 16.63
N THR A 216 22.67 -10.09 16.96
CA THR A 216 23.81 -9.66 16.15
C THR A 216 23.74 -10.21 14.73
N GLY A 217 23.32 -11.47 14.55
CA GLY A 217 23.09 -12.05 13.23
C GLY A 217 22.03 -11.32 12.43
N GLU A 218 20.90 -10.98 13.05
CA GLU A 218 19.82 -10.22 12.38
C GLU A 218 20.21 -8.77 12.10
N GLU A 219 21.04 -8.15 12.93
CA GLU A 219 21.63 -6.82 12.66
C GLU A 219 22.53 -6.85 11.42
N VAL A 220 23.34 -7.91 11.24
CA VAL A 220 24.15 -8.09 10.04
C VAL A 220 23.26 -8.29 8.81
N VAL A 221 22.25 -9.15 8.91
CA VAL A 221 21.28 -9.38 7.82
C VAL A 221 20.59 -8.08 7.42
N LEU A 222 20.12 -7.28 8.38
CA LEU A 222 19.51 -5.99 8.09
C LEU A 222 20.50 -5.04 7.41
N ALA A 223 21.75 -4.97 7.91
CA ALA A 223 22.78 -4.15 7.32
C ALA A 223 23.09 -4.55 5.87
N GLU A 224 23.18 -5.85 5.59
CA GLU A 224 23.39 -6.38 4.22
C GLU A 224 22.24 -6.03 3.28
N ARG A 225 20.98 -6.09 3.74
CA ARG A 225 19.81 -5.73 2.93
C ARG A 225 19.73 -4.25 2.61
N LEU A 226 20.30 -3.41 3.46
CA LEU A 226 20.37 -1.97 3.30
C LEU A 226 21.67 -1.50 2.60
N ALA A 227 22.65 -2.40 2.44
CA ALA A 227 23.91 -2.06 1.79
C ALA A 227 23.69 -1.60 0.34
N GLY A 228 24.42 -0.54 -0.05
CA GLY A 228 24.33 0.08 -1.37
C GLY A 228 23.16 1.04 -1.55
N TRP A 229 22.10 0.93 -0.77
CA TRP A 229 20.99 1.88 -0.87
C TRP A 229 21.34 3.27 -0.33
N GLN A 230 22.09 3.35 0.76
CA GLN A 230 22.57 4.64 1.30
C GLN A 230 23.51 5.37 0.35
N GLU A 231 24.26 4.65 -0.49
CA GLU A 231 25.08 5.27 -1.54
C GLU A 231 24.22 5.87 -2.67
N ARG A 232 23.11 5.21 -2.99
CA ARG A 232 22.14 5.67 -4.01
C ARG A 232 21.23 6.79 -3.49
N TYR A 233 20.96 6.81 -2.20
CA TYR A 233 20.11 7.80 -1.53
C TYR A 233 20.86 8.43 -0.33
N PRO A 234 21.91 9.26 -0.59
CA PRO A 234 22.78 9.77 0.46
C PRO A 234 22.09 10.74 1.42
N ASP A 235 21.02 11.39 0.99
CA ASP A 235 20.27 12.37 1.81
C ASP A 235 19.24 11.70 2.72
N VAL A 236 18.97 10.39 2.55
CA VAL A 236 18.01 9.67 3.39
C VAL A 236 18.66 9.24 4.71
N THR A 237 18.17 9.79 5.81
CA THR A 237 18.54 9.31 7.15
C THR A 237 17.91 7.95 7.41
N VAL A 238 18.71 6.94 7.78
CA VAL A 238 18.25 5.57 7.99
C VAL A 238 18.43 5.16 9.45
N GLU A 239 17.35 4.81 10.12
CA GLU A 239 17.35 4.17 11.43
C GLU A 239 17.13 2.65 11.25
N ARG A 240 17.95 1.84 11.96
CA ARG A 240 17.89 0.39 11.92
C ARG A 240 17.32 -0.13 13.22
N VAL A 241 16.29 -0.95 13.12
CA VAL A 241 15.62 -1.56 14.28
C VAL A 241 15.62 -3.06 14.11
N VAL A 242 16.19 -3.76 15.08
CA VAL A 242 16.10 -5.21 15.21
C VAL A 242 15.34 -5.54 16.48
N ALA A 243 14.20 -6.18 16.37
CA ALA A 243 13.33 -6.48 17.48
C ALA A 243 13.03 -7.98 17.59
N ARG A 244 12.98 -8.47 18.84
CA ARG A 244 12.54 -9.83 19.15
C ARG A 244 11.08 -9.78 19.61
N ASP A 245 10.14 -9.94 18.68
CA ASP A 245 8.71 -9.97 18.97
C ASP A 245 7.94 -10.51 17.75
N ARG A 246 6.65 -10.33 17.73
CA ARG A 246 5.77 -10.60 16.58
C ARG A 246 5.86 -9.44 15.57
N PRO A 247 6.17 -9.71 14.29
CA PRO A 247 6.33 -8.66 13.28
C PRO A 247 5.15 -7.69 13.21
N VAL A 248 3.92 -8.19 13.28
CA VAL A 248 2.71 -7.36 13.22
C VAL A 248 2.67 -6.35 14.37
N ARG A 249 3.01 -6.77 15.59
CA ARG A 249 2.98 -5.90 16.76
C ARG A 249 3.98 -4.76 16.64
N VAL A 250 5.25 -5.11 16.37
CA VAL A 250 6.31 -4.10 16.25
C VAL A 250 6.03 -3.13 15.12
N LEU A 251 5.65 -3.65 13.94
CA LEU A 251 5.33 -2.80 12.79
C LEU A 251 4.11 -1.90 13.05
N SER A 252 3.11 -2.37 13.81
CA SER A 252 1.97 -1.52 14.18
C SER A 252 2.37 -0.41 15.13
N GLU A 253 3.26 -0.67 16.11
CA GLU A 253 3.79 0.35 17.02
C GLU A 253 4.54 1.47 16.26
N TYR A 254 5.34 1.11 15.25
CA TYR A 254 6.01 2.10 14.39
C TYR A 254 5.03 2.82 13.43
N ALA A 255 3.97 2.13 12.99
CA ALA A 255 2.96 2.71 12.09
C ALA A 255 2.14 3.84 12.74
N GLU A 256 2.02 3.88 14.08
CA GLU A 256 1.31 4.94 14.81
C GLU A 256 1.90 6.33 14.56
N GLN A 257 3.20 6.43 14.30
CA GLN A 257 3.92 7.69 14.08
C GLN A 257 4.40 7.86 12.62
N ALA A 258 4.16 6.88 11.77
CA ALA A 258 4.60 6.89 10.39
C ALA A 258 3.62 7.61 9.46
N GLN A 259 4.15 8.25 8.42
CA GLN A 259 3.32 8.71 7.30
C GLN A 259 3.08 7.62 6.25
N LEU A 260 3.88 6.57 6.25
CA LEU A 260 3.75 5.42 5.35
C LEU A 260 4.48 4.21 5.91
N ILE A 261 3.85 3.04 5.85
CA ILE A 261 4.53 1.76 6.08
C ILE A 261 4.64 0.97 4.78
N VAL A 262 5.82 0.42 4.50
CA VAL A 262 6.13 -0.35 3.30
C VAL A 262 6.40 -1.81 3.68
N VAL A 263 5.71 -2.73 3.03
CA VAL A 263 5.90 -4.17 3.22
C VAL A 263 5.85 -4.91 1.88
N GLY A 264 6.61 -5.98 1.76
CA GLY A 264 6.52 -6.87 0.59
C GLY A 264 5.24 -7.70 0.59
N THR A 265 4.82 -8.22 -0.55
CA THR A 265 3.70 -9.18 -0.62
C THR A 265 4.00 -10.50 0.09
N ARG A 266 5.27 -10.91 0.19
CA ARG A 266 5.72 -12.18 0.80
C ARG A 266 6.93 -11.95 1.70
N GLY A 267 7.20 -12.91 2.59
CA GLY A 267 8.35 -12.93 3.48
C GLY A 267 8.94 -14.33 3.67
N ARG A 268 9.91 -14.50 4.60
CA ARG A 268 10.65 -15.75 4.91
C ARG A 268 9.75 -17.00 5.07
N GLY A 269 8.51 -16.85 5.54
CA GLY A 269 7.59 -17.96 5.84
C GLY A 269 6.55 -18.25 4.76
N GLY A 270 6.64 -17.64 3.59
CA GLY A 270 5.62 -17.74 2.54
C GLY A 270 5.45 -19.18 2.04
N PHE A 271 4.33 -19.82 2.41
CA PHE A 271 3.91 -21.07 1.78
C PHE A 271 3.74 -20.84 0.28
N ARG A 272 4.30 -21.73 -0.55
CA ARG A 272 4.06 -21.72 -2.01
C ARG A 272 2.55 -21.79 -2.26
N GLY A 273 1.99 -20.70 -2.83
CA GLY A 273 0.55 -20.57 -3.10
C GLY A 273 -0.17 -19.46 -2.31
N MET A 274 0.43 -18.86 -1.27
CA MET A 274 -0.12 -17.67 -0.63
C MET A 274 0.31 -16.42 -1.39
N LEU A 275 -0.67 -15.67 -1.88
CA LEU A 275 -0.47 -14.44 -2.68
C LEU A 275 -0.06 -13.24 -1.81
N LEU A 276 -0.51 -13.21 -0.56
CA LEU A 276 -0.18 -12.16 0.40
C LEU A 276 0.24 -12.78 1.74
N GLY A 277 1.39 -12.35 2.27
CA GLY A 277 1.95 -12.80 3.55
C GLY A 277 1.09 -12.40 4.74
N SER A 278 1.21 -13.13 5.84
CA SER A 278 0.45 -12.88 7.07
C SER A 278 0.69 -11.48 7.65
N THR A 279 1.94 -11.03 7.66
CA THR A 279 2.32 -9.68 8.14
C THR A 279 1.72 -8.60 7.25
N SER A 280 1.87 -8.70 5.94
CA SER A 280 1.34 -7.72 4.98
C SER A 280 -0.18 -7.65 5.04
N ARG A 281 -0.84 -8.81 5.14
CA ARG A 281 -2.29 -8.88 5.33
C ARG A 281 -2.72 -8.25 6.66
N ALA A 282 -1.99 -8.50 7.74
CA ALA A 282 -2.30 -7.89 9.03
C ALA A 282 -2.12 -6.37 8.99
N MET A 283 -1.04 -5.85 8.39
CA MET A 283 -0.81 -4.41 8.25
C MET A 283 -1.96 -3.71 7.51
N LEU A 284 -2.54 -4.33 6.49
CA LEU A 284 -3.74 -3.80 5.83
C LEU A 284 -4.91 -3.58 6.81
N HIS A 285 -5.00 -4.36 7.89
CA HIS A 285 -6.08 -4.25 8.88
C HIS A 285 -5.70 -3.41 10.09
N THR A 286 -4.44 -3.39 10.50
CA THR A 286 -4.03 -2.84 11.81
C THR A 286 -3.23 -1.55 11.74
N ALA A 287 -2.59 -1.21 10.61
CA ALA A 287 -1.79 -0.01 10.53
C ALA A 287 -2.64 1.27 10.67
N ASP A 288 -2.14 2.26 11.39
CA ASP A 288 -2.77 3.58 11.58
C ASP A 288 -2.27 4.64 10.57
N CYS A 289 -1.52 4.22 9.57
CA CYS A 289 -1.03 5.03 8.45
C CYS A 289 -1.26 4.32 7.11
N PRO A 290 -1.07 5.00 5.95
CA PRO A 290 -1.05 4.38 4.64
C PRO A 290 -0.10 3.20 4.56
N VAL A 291 -0.52 2.14 3.84
CA VAL A 291 0.26 0.90 3.67
C VAL A 291 0.61 0.72 2.20
N LEU A 292 1.89 0.66 1.88
CA LEU A 292 2.39 0.33 0.54
C LEU A 292 2.77 -1.16 0.50
N ILE A 293 2.01 -1.93 -0.28
CA ILE A 293 2.29 -3.35 -0.54
C ILE A 293 3.09 -3.44 -1.84
N VAL A 294 4.29 -3.96 -1.76
CA VAL A 294 5.19 -4.06 -2.92
C VAL A 294 5.31 -5.51 -3.36
N PRO A 295 4.96 -5.85 -4.62
CA PRO A 295 5.17 -7.19 -5.15
C PRO A 295 6.65 -7.58 -5.06
N SER A 296 6.93 -8.79 -4.57
CA SER A 296 8.25 -9.38 -4.77
C SER A 296 8.37 -9.65 -6.26
N GLY A 297 9.19 -8.91 -6.99
CA GLY A 297 9.36 -9.07 -8.43
C GLY A 297 9.33 -10.53 -8.86
N THR A 298 8.94 -10.80 -10.10
CA THR A 298 9.03 -12.16 -10.67
C THR A 298 10.47 -12.64 -10.49
N ALA A 299 10.65 -13.61 -9.60
CA ALA A 299 11.90 -14.40 -9.65
C ALA A 299 11.88 -15.09 -11.01
N ASP A 300 12.78 -14.66 -11.89
CA ASP A 300 13.13 -15.42 -13.10
C ASP A 300 13.59 -16.84 -12.72
#